data_908e4ef8ff0f005dd830f8901860e9fb
#
_entry.id   908e4ef8ff0f005dd830f8901860e9fb
#
_cell.length_a   1.000
_cell.length_b   1.000
_cell.length_c   1.000
_cell.angle_alpha   90.00
_cell.angle_beta   90.00
_cell.angle_gamma   90.00
#
_symmetry.space_group_name_H-M   'P 1'
#
loop_
_entity.id
_entity.type
_entity.pdbx_description
1 polymer ?
#
loop_
_entity_poly.entity_id
_entity_poly.type
_entity_poly.pdbx_seq_one_letter_code
_entity_poly.pdbx_strand_id
1 'polypeptide(L)'
;MSASHLADMLDKARHIIVEVNRNMPWGFGLNGSEINIKDVDFVVEGDDPAIAELGGGGEPSAVDRAVAELIVKEIPNGACLQLGIGGMPNAVGSLIAQSDLKDLGVHTEMYVDAFVDIAMAGKINGRCKNLDKGRQVYA
;
A
#
# COMPACT_ATOMS: atom_id res chain seq x y z
N MET A 1 -3.49 0.97 10.47
CA MET A 1 -2.40 1.84 10.99
C MET A 1 -1.16 1.53 10.17
N SER A 2 -0.46 2.53 9.66
CA SER A 2 0.83 2.29 9.01
C SER A 2 1.84 1.86 10.07
N ALA A 3 2.48 0.73 9.87
CA ALA A 3 3.39 0.14 10.84
C ALA A 3 4.87 0.44 10.57
N SER A 4 5.18 1.20 9.51
CA SER A 4 6.53 1.36 8.94
C SER A 4 7.65 1.53 9.99
N HIS A 5 7.51 2.47 10.90
CA HIS A 5 8.53 2.75 11.94
C HIS A 5 7.94 2.74 13.37
N LEU A 6 6.66 2.38 13.50
CA LEU A 6 5.96 2.45 14.79
C LEU A 6 6.52 1.46 15.82
N ALA A 7 6.94 0.27 15.43
CA ALA A 7 7.51 -0.70 16.36
C ALA A 7 8.73 -0.14 17.09
N ASP A 8 9.68 0.47 16.33
CA ASP A 8 10.88 1.08 16.91
C ASP A 8 10.55 2.31 17.77
N MET A 9 9.51 3.06 17.39
CA MET A 9 9.04 4.20 18.18
C MET A 9 8.41 3.75 19.49
N LEU A 10 7.60 2.72 19.50
CA LEU A 10 6.95 2.19 20.70
C LEU A 10 7.98 1.71 21.72
N ASP A 11 9.05 1.06 21.27
CA ASP A 11 10.14 0.59 22.13
C ASP A 11 10.91 1.74 22.81
N LYS A 12 10.89 2.94 22.24
CA LYS A 12 11.64 4.11 22.71
C LYS A 12 10.77 5.19 23.35
N ALA A 13 9.47 5.13 23.11
CA ALA A 13 8.54 6.13 23.63
C ALA A 13 8.48 6.08 25.16
N ARG A 14 8.50 7.25 25.80
CA ARG A 14 8.31 7.37 27.24
C ARG A 14 6.84 7.22 27.64
N HIS A 15 5.96 7.67 26.78
CA HIS A 15 4.52 7.57 26.92
C HIS A 15 3.89 7.20 25.59
N ILE A 16 2.95 6.28 25.64
CA ILE A 16 2.19 5.80 24.49
C ILE A 16 0.75 6.24 24.66
N ILE A 17 0.30 7.11 23.76
CA ILE A 17 -1.07 7.63 23.71
C ILE A 17 -1.70 7.11 22.42
N VAL A 18 -2.83 6.44 22.53
CA VAL A 18 -3.57 5.91 21.38
C VAL A 18 -4.89 6.63 21.26
N GLU A 19 -5.15 7.27 20.13
CA GLU A 19 -6.46 7.73 19.73
C GLU A 19 -7.18 6.61 18.99
N VAL A 20 -8.39 6.27 19.44
CA VAL A 20 -9.22 5.25 18.78
C VAL A 20 -10.31 5.92 17.94
N ASN A 21 -10.57 5.36 16.77
CA ASN A 21 -11.61 5.85 15.86
C ASN A 21 -12.32 4.64 15.22
N ARG A 22 -13.64 4.55 15.41
CA ARG A 22 -14.46 3.43 14.90
C ARG A 22 -14.56 3.40 13.38
N ASN A 23 -14.30 4.54 12.71
CA ASN A 23 -14.27 4.62 11.25
C ASN A 23 -12.94 4.19 10.65
N MET A 24 -11.90 3.93 11.47
CA MET A 24 -10.62 3.45 10.98
C MET A 24 -10.77 2.01 10.47
N PRO A 25 -10.43 1.73 9.20
CA PRO A 25 -10.47 0.38 8.67
C PRO A 25 -9.54 -0.56 9.44
N TRP A 26 -9.96 -1.79 9.62
CA TRP A 26 -9.10 -2.82 10.19
C TRP A 26 -8.01 -3.22 9.18
N GLY A 27 -6.76 -2.98 9.53
CA GLY A 27 -5.61 -3.45 8.75
C GLY A 27 -5.14 -4.81 9.24
N PHE A 28 -5.11 -5.80 8.35
CA PHE A 28 -4.51 -7.11 8.64
C PHE A 28 -3.02 -7.02 8.38
N GLY A 29 -2.24 -6.75 9.42
CA GLY A 29 -0.80 -6.62 9.33
C GLY A 29 -0.06 -7.87 9.81
N LEU A 30 1.25 -7.89 9.52
CA LEU A 30 2.20 -8.79 10.14
C LEU A 30 2.62 -8.24 11.52
N ASN A 31 3.68 -8.82 12.10
CA ASN A 31 4.22 -8.37 13.39
C ASN A 31 4.46 -6.85 13.41
N GLY A 32 3.99 -6.21 14.45
CA GLY A 32 4.13 -4.75 14.64
C GLY A 32 2.96 -3.91 14.14
N SER A 33 1.92 -4.50 13.55
CA SER A 33 0.68 -3.79 13.16
C SER A 33 -0.31 -3.63 14.31
N GLU A 34 -0.09 -4.33 15.42
CA GLU A 34 -0.94 -4.33 16.59
C GLU A 34 -0.14 -3.92 17.83
N ILE A 35 -0.79 -3.25 18.75
CA ILE A 35 -0.28 -2.97 20.08
C ILE A 35 -1.25 -3.55 21.12
N ASN A 36 -0.71 -4.17 22.16
CA ASN A 36 -1.53 -4.63 23.27
C ASN A 36 -1.97 -3.40 24.10
N ILE A 37 -3.25 -3.35 24.45
CA ILE A 37 -3.78 -2.26 25.25
C ILE A 37 -3.09 -2.10 26.62
N LYS A 38 -2.47 -3.16 27.13
CA LYS A 38 -1.68 -3.13 28.38
C LYS A 38 -0.39 -2.34 28.25
N ASP A 39 0.10 -2.14 27.03
CA ASP A 39 1.33 -1.42 26.73
C ASP A 39 1.05 0.05 26.37
N VAL A 40 -0.19 0.50 26.52
CA VAL A 40 -0.65 1.87 26.25
C VAL A 40 -0.88 2.61 27.54
N ASP A 41 -0.29 3.81 27.71
CA ASP A 41 -0.48 4.64 28.89
C ASP A 41 -1.83 5.36 28.90
N PHE A 42 -2.27 5.84 27.73
CA PHE A 42 -3.52 6.59 27.59
C PHE A 42 -4.26 6.19 26.31
N VAL A 43 -5.57 5.97 26.46
CA VAL A 43 -6.48 5.79 25.32
C VAL A 43 -7.40 7.01 25.26
N VAL A 44 -7.47 7.62 24.07
CA VAL A 44 -8.34 8.75 23.79
C VAL A 44 -9.45 8.28 22.88
N GLU A 45 -10.70 8.41 23.34
CA GLU A 45 -11.90 8.23 22.50
C GLU A 45 -12.34 9.61 22.02
N GLY A 46 -12.38 9.79 20.70
CA GLY A 46 -12.83 11.03 20.07
C GLY A 46 -14.25 10.92 19.51
N ASP A 47 -14.60 11.88 18.66
CA ASP A 47 -15.93 11.95 18.03
C ASP A 47 -16.04 11.04 16.78
N ASP A 48 -15.14 10.09 16.60
CA ASP A 48 -15.08 9.19 15.45
C ASP A 48 -15.20 9.94 14.09
N PRO A 49 -14.33 10.91 13.80
CA PRO A 49 -14.40 11.62 12.53
C PRO A 49 -14.21 10.67 11.34
N ALA A 50 -14.86 11.00 10.22
CA ALA A 50 -14.63 10.28 8.99
C ALA A 50 -13.14 10.33 8.60
N ILE A 51 -12.59 9.20 8.17
CA ILE A 51 -11.21 9.15 7.68
C ILE A 51 -11.13 9.89 6.35
N ALA A 52 -10.20 10.84 6.26
CA ALA A 52 -9.99 11.58 5.03
C ALA A 52 -9.42 10.66 3.94
N GLU A 53 -10.03 10.71 2.77
CA GLU A 53 -9.50 10.02 1.60
C GLU A 53 -8.29 10.78 1.03
N LEU A 54 -7.23 10.05 0.75
CA LEU A 54 -6.12 10.55 -0.05
C LEU A 54 -6.60 10.58 -1.51
N GLY A 55 -6.80 11.76 -2.08
CA GLY A 55 -7.23 11.89 -3.47
C GLY A 55 -6.31 11.13 -4.42
N GLY A 56 -6.86 10.40 -5.36
CA GLY A 56 -6.17 9.49 -6.27
C GLY A 56 -5.32 10.14 -7.36
N GLY A 57 -4.83 11.37 -7.19
CA GLY A 57 -3.88 12.01 -8.12
C GLY A 57 -4.48 12.54 -9.43
N GLY A 58 -5.80 12.46 -9.63
CA GLY A 58 -6.49 12.93 -10.82
C GLY A 58 -6.26 12.07 -12.08
N GLU A 59 -6.90 12.48 -13.17
CA GLU A 59 -6.75 11.80 -14.47
C GLU A 59 -5.32 11.99 -15.02
N PRO A 60 -4.67 10.91 -15.51
CA PRO A 60 -3.33 11.01 -16.10
C PRO A 60 -3.32 11.92 -17.32
N SER A 61 -2.33 12.82 -17.40
CA SER A 61 -2.08 13.66 -18.57
C SER A 61 -1.59 12.83 -19.77
N ALA A 62 -1.56 13.45 -20.95
CA ALA A 62 -0.98 12.80 -22.13
C ALA A 62 0.52 12.48 -21.95
N VAL A 63 1.24 13.29 -21.19
CA VAL A 63 2.65 13.05 -20.86
C VAL A 63 2.78 11.86 -19.91
N ASP A 64 1.93 11.78 -18.87
CA ASP A 64 1.92 10.64 -17.95
C ASP A 64 1.70 9.31 -18.70
N ARG A 65 0.76 9.30 -19.64
CA ARG A 65 0.48 8.10 -20.46
C ARG A 65 1.68 7.71 -21.33
N ALA A 66 2.30 8.66 -21.99
CA ALA A 66 3.48 8.40 -22.82
C ALA A 66 4.66 7.86 -22.00
N VAL A 67 4.90 8.42 -20.82
CA VAL A 67 5.93 7.93 -19.90
C VAL A 67 5.57 6.52 -19.39
N ALA A 68 4.30 6.30 -19.02
CA ALA A 68 3.83 4.99 -18.53
C ALA A 68 4.01 3.89 -19.59
N GLU A 69 3.77 4.18 -20.88
CA GLU A 69 4.01 3.24 -22.00
C GLU A 69 5.49 2.83 -22.11
N LEU A 70 6.41 3.72 -21.81
CA LEU A 70 7.84 3.42 -21.81
C LEU A 70 8.20 2.53 -20.62
N ILE A 71 7.70 2.89 -19.43
CA ILE A 71 7.97 2.15 -18.18
C ILE A 71 7.46 0.71 -18.26
N VAL A 72 6.23 0.50 -18.73
CA VAL A 72 5.61 -0.83 -18.76
C VAL A 72 6.38 -1.81 -19.66
N LYS A 73 7.04 -1.33 -20.70
CA LYS A 73 7.88 -2.17 -21.59
C LYS A 73 9.12 -2.71 -20.91
N GLU A 74 9.58 -2.05 -19.86
CA GLU A 74 10.76 -2.46 -19.10
C GLU A 74 10.44 -3.43 -17.96
N ILE A 75 9.15 -3.67 -17.67
CA ILE A 75 8.73 -4.55 -16.57
C ILE A 75 8.72 -6.01 -17.04
N PRO A 76 9.57 -6.88 -16.48
CA PRO A 76 9.51 -8.29 -16.80
C PRO A 76 8.38 -9.00 -16.04
N ASN A 77 7.94 -10.14 -16.54
CA ASN A 77 7.10 -11.06 -15.78
C ASN A 77 7.79 -11.45 -14.46
N GLY A 78 7.02 -11.54 -13.40
CA GLY A 78 7.55 -11.87 -12.07
C GLY A 78 8.17 -10.69 -11.32
N ALA A 79 8.18 -9.47 -11.89
CA ALA A 79 8.66 -8.28 -11.21
C ALA A 79 7.92 -8.04 -9.89
N CYS A 80 8.64 -7.57 -8.89
CA CYS A 80 8.05 -7.08 -7.64
C CYS A 80 7.96 -5.56 -7.69
N LEU A 81 6.76 -5.03 -7.54
CA LEU A 81 6.44 -3.64 -7.85
C LEU A 81 6.18 -2.81 -6.60
N GLN A 82 6.53 -1.53 -6.70
CA GLN A 82 6.06 -0.43 -5.88
C GLN A 82 5.47 0.63 -6.78
N LEU A 83 4.31 1.17 -6.42
CA LEU A 83 3.67 2.30 -7.07
C LEU A 83 3.46 3.43 -6.06
N GLY A 84 3.76 4.65 -6.48
CA GLY A 84 3.48 5.85 -5.69
C GLY A 84 2.09 6.41 -5.97
N ILE A 85 1.81 7.57 -5.37
CA ILE A 85 0.57 8.33 -5.58
C ILE A 85 0.78 9.32 -6.73
N GLY A 86 -0.24 9.50 -7.57
CA GLY A 86 -0.23 10.52 -8.62
C GLY A 86 -0.68 10.02 -9.99
N GLY A 87 -0.84 10.94 -10.94
CA GLY A 87 -1.34 10.65 -12.28
C GLY A 87 -0.45 9.67 -13.05
N MET A 88 0.86 9.84 -13.00
CA MET A 88 1.81 8.98 -13.71
C MET A 88 1.83 7.54 -13.13
N PRO A 89 1.97 7.32 -11.82
CA PRO A 89 1.85 5.97 -11.25
C PRO A 89 0.50 5.29 -11.56
N ASN A 90 -0.60 6.06 -11.55
CA ASN A 90 -1.92 5.53 -11.93
C ASN A 90 -1.95 5.10 -13.40
N ALA A 91 -1.35 5.88 -14.32
CA ALA A 91 -1.23 5.51 -15.73
C ALA A 91 -0.42 4.21 -15.89
N VAL A 92 0.70 4.07 -15.18
CA VAL A 92 1.52 2.85 -15.20
C VAL A 92 0.70 1.66 -14.71
N GLY A 93 0.03 1.78 -13.58
CA GLY A 93 -0.79 0.71 -13.01
C GLY A 93 -1.93 0.28 -13.92
N SER A 94 -2.63 1.24 -14.53
CA SER A 94 -3.70 0.96 -15.51
C SER A 94 -3.17 0.19 -16.73
N LEU A 95 -2.02 0.58 -17.28
CA LEU A 95 -1.40 -0.14 -18.40
C LEU A 95 -0.93 -1.54 -17.99
N ILE A 96 -0.38 -1.71 -16.78
CA ILE A 96 -0.03 -3.04 -16.26
C ILE A 96 -1.28 -3.93 -16.17
N ALA A 97 -2.38 -3.40 -15.65
CA ALA A 97 -3.63 -4.16 -15.55
C ALA A 97 -4.16 -4.64 -16.91
N GLN A 98 -3.90 -3.89 -17.99
CA GLN A 98 -4.32 -4.20 -19.36
C GLN A 98 -3.27 -5.00 -20.16
N SER A 99 -2.04 -5.12 -19.67
CA SER A 99 -0.92 -5.77 -20.37
C SER A 99 -0.99 -7.31 -20.29
N ASP A 100 -0.05 -8.00 -20.92
CA ASP A 100 0.14 -9.45 -20.81
C ASP A 100 1.08 -9.86 -19.66
N LEU A 101 1.46 -8.90 -18.81
CA LEU A 101 2.32 -9.15 -17.65
C LEU A 101 1.64 -10.11 -16.68
N LYS A 102 2.45 -10.96 -16.06
CA LYS A 102 1.99 -12.00 -15.13
C LYS A 102 3.00 -12.27 -14.02
N ASP A 103 2.51 -12.96 -12.99
CA ASP A 103 3.32 -13.42 -11.86
C ASP A 103 3.94 -12.30 -11.04
N LEU A 104 3.34 -11.11 -11.09
CA LEU A 104 3.83 -9.92 -10.40
C LEU A 104 3.74 -10.09 -8.88
N GLY A 105 4.65 -9.43 -8.20
CA GLY A 105 4.64 -9.27 -6.75
C GLY A 105 4.40 -7.82 -6.36
N VAL A 106 3.99 -7.61 -5.11
CA VAL A 106 3.85 -6.29 -4.51
C VAL A 106 4.68 -6.20 -3.25
N HIS A 107 5.49 -5.15 -3.16
CA HIS A 107 6.18 -4.74 -1.96
C HIS A 107 6.28 -3.21 -2.03
N THR A 108 5.37 -2.54 -1.38
CA THR A 108 5.13 -1.10 -1.57
C THR A 108 4.85 -0.42 -0.23
N GLU A 109 5.14 0.86 -0.13
CA GLU A 109 4.72 1.68 1.00
C GLU A 109 3.19 1.90 0.95
N MET A 110 2.69 2.38 -0.18
CA MET A 110 1.27 2.68 -0.35
C MET A 110 0.60 1.62 -1.23
N TYR A 111 -0.50 1.06 -0.77
CA TYR A 111 -1.31 0.17 -1.60
C TYR A 111 -2.36 0.99 -2.34
N VAL A 112 -1.96 1.53 -3.49
CA VAL A 112 -2.81 2.41 -4.32
C VAL A 112 -3.84 1.62 -5.12
N ASP A 113 -4.92 2.30 -5.57
CA ASP A 113 -6.03 1.68 -6.32
C ASP A 113 -5.57 0.89 -7.55
N ALA A 114 -4.52 1.37 -8.21
CA ALA A 114 -3.91 0.66 -9.33
C ALA A 114 -3.48 -0.78 -8.99
N PHE A 115 -3.07 -1.07 -7.75
CA PHE A 115 -2.79 -2.44 -7.34
C PHE A 115 -4.05 -3.29 -7.21
N VAL A 116 -5.18 -2.69 -6.83
CA VAL A 116 -6.47 -3.38 -6.83
C VAL A 116 -6.82 -3.81 -8.24
N ASP A 117 -6.69 -2.91 -9.22
CA ASP A 117 -6.98 -3.21 -10.63
C ASP A 117 -6.07 -4.32 -11.18
N ILE A 118 -4.76 -4.25 -10.90
CA ILE A 118 -3.79 -5.27 -11.31
C ILE A 118 -4.11 -6.62 -10.65
N ALA A 119 -4.52 -6.63 -9.38
CA ALA A 119 -4.90 -7.84 -8.67
C ALA A 119 -6.19 -8.44 -9.22
N MET A 120 -7.21 -7.61 -9.48
CA MET A 120 -8.48 -8.03 -10.09
C MET A 120 -8.29 -8.58 -11.50
N ALA A 121 -7.30 -8.09 -12.24
CA ALA A 121 -6.87 -8.64 -13.53
C ALA A 121 -6.09 -9.98 -13.40
N GLY A 122 -5.89 -10.50 -12.17
CA GLY A 122 -5.25 -11.79 -11.92
C GLY A 122 -3.74 -11.81 -12.15
N LYS A 123 -3.07 -10.66 -12.17
CA LYS A 123 -1.64 -10.56 -12.52
C LYS A 123 -0.71 -10.67 -11.32
N ILE A 124 -1.22 -10.50 -10.09
CA ILE A 124 -0.43 -10.53 -8.86
C ILE A 124 -0.63 -11.87 -8.16
N ASN A 125 0.47 -12.62 -8.00
CA ASN A 125 0.49 -13.83 -7.18
C ASN A 125 1.72 -13.92 -6.26
N GLY A 126 2.70 -13.04 -6.42
CA GLY A 126 3.87 -12.95 -5.55
C GLY A 126 4.81 -14.15 -5.58
N ARG A 127 4.62 -15.11 -6.49
CA ARG A 127 5.40 -16.37 -6.48
C ARG A 127 6.88 -16.18 -6.78
N CYS A 128 7.24 -15.12 -7.51
CA CYS A 128 8.60 -14.79 -7.89
C CYS A 128 9.31 -13.89 -6.86
N LYS A 129 8.66 -13.45 -5.82
CA LYS A 129 9.29 -12.63 -4.77
C LYS A 129 10.37 -13.41 -4.05
N ASN A 130 11.45 -12.73 -3.61
CA ASN A 130 12.49 -13.30 -2.78
C ASN A 130 12.05 -13.43 -1.32
N LEU A 131 11.35 -12.40 -0.82
CA LEU A 131 10.76 -12.33 0.52
C LEU A 131 9.25 -12.39 0.43
N ASP A 132 8.59 -12.94 1.45
CA ASP A 132 7.13 -13.00 1.57
C ASP A 132 6.45 -13.53 0.31
N LYS A 133 6.93 -14.68 -0.19
CA LYS A 133 6.37 -15.33 -1.38
C LYS A 133 4.87 -15.55 -1.25
N GLY A 134 4.14 -15.23 -2.30
CA GLY A 134 2.68 -15.37 -2.34
C GLY A 134 1.93 -14.30 -1.54
N ARG A 135 2.62 -13.32 -0.99
CA ARG A 135 2.00 -12.22 -0.21
C ARG A 135 2.22 -10.88 -0.90
N GLN A 136 1.25 -10.00 -0.75
CA GLN A 136 1.39 -8.58 -1.06
C GLN A 136 1.77 -7.87 0.25
N VAL A 137 2.85 -7.10 0.22
CA VAL A 137 3.37 -6.40 1.41
C VAL A 137 3.25 -4.90 1.20
N TYR A 138 2.69 -4.23 2.18
CA TYR A 138 2.52 -2.76 2.20
C TYR A 138 2.55 -2.25 3.65
N ALA A 139 2.80 -0.94 3.84
CA ALA A 139 2.89 -0.29 5.14
C ALA A 139 1.59 0.46 5.51
#